data_d849d7dad4f3264f7b2bfe9d77956dec
#
_entry.id   d849d7dad4f3264f7b2bfe9d77956dec
#
_cell.length_a   1.000
_cell.length_b   1.000
_cell.length_c   1.000
_cell.angle_alpha   90.00
_cell.angle_beta   90.00
_cell.angle_gamma   90.00
#
_symmetry.space_group_name_H-M   'P 1'
#
loop_
_entity.id
_entity.type
_entity.pdbx_description
1 polymer ?
#
loop_
_entity_poly.entity_id
_entity_poly.type
_entity_poly.pdbx_seq_one_letter_code
_entity_poly.pdbx_strand_id
1 'polypeptide(L)'
;MGGIVGFADNSTVQYCVNTGDMTSWAPCTGGIVGQLFQNSKIINCYSTGKMVSLGKGTTDFGGIAGIVSADTEIRHCYFAGEMDLSQYTATTPYKRLGGIAGGVSSDTPAFENNYFVETENVPACFKYQNAGTEKTLDYMKTEDFFNEITAAGGNYQFNSNGTPILPAPKYAVSFVVTPSELTNVIIKVDGQVVANPADLGAGTYQVEVSADNCEVFNSNITITADTATHTHTIAMTYLPADYTKVDEAIAKVNTLNKDEYKDFTAVEAAVNAVVRGKNITEQSAVNAMAQDIEKAIAALQYKDADYTKVDAAIAKANALNKDNYKDFTGVEAAVNAVARGKNITQQAEVDAMAKAIEDAITALQYKDADYTRVDAAIARANALNKNDYKDFSGVECAIRAVARGKNITQQAEVDAMAKAIEDALAALQYKDANKTTQPTPAPAATATPQYTIPQTGDTSNPALLVVLMLVSGSAAIGTAVVASKKKHNR
;
A
#
# COMPACT_ATOMS: atom_id res chain seq x y z
N MET A 1 -7.10 -67.91 30.35
CA MET A 1 -7.83 -66.72 29.88
C MET A 1 -6.97 -65.50 30.11
N GLY A 2 -6.90 -64.56 29.20
CA GLY A 2 -6.22 -63.28 29.38
C GLY A 2 -7.13 -62.15 28.95
N GLY A 3 -7.05 -61.00 29.63
CA GLY A 3 -7.82 -59.84 29.28
C GLY A 3 -7.50 -59.27 27.89
N ILE A 4 -6.27 -59.48 27.44
CA ILE A 4 -5.78 -59.07 26.13
C ILE A 4 -5.37 -60.27 25.29
N VAL A 5 -4.52 -61.14 25.85
CA VAL A 5 -3.97 -62.31 25.14
C VAL A 5 -4.20 -63.56 25.95
N GLY A 6 -4.83 -64.61 25.36
CA GLY A 6 -5.05 -65.86 26.03
C GLY A 6 -3.74 -66.67 26.24
N PHE A 7 -2.87 -66.70 25.23
CA PHE A 7 -1.60 -67.41 25.23
C PHE A 7 -0.55 -66.63 24.41
N ALA A 8 0.59 -66.38 25.00
CA ALA A 8 1.74 -65.72 24.35
C ALA A 8 2.92 -66.66 24.35
N ASP A 9 3.49 -66.93 23.20
CA ASP A 9 4.67 -67.77 22.96
C ASP A 9 5.63 -67.06 22.03
N ASN A 10 6.89 -66.94 22.45
CA ASN A 10 7.93 -66.21 21.70
C ASN A 10 7.47 -64.84 21.20
N SER A 11 6.74 -64.12 22.05
CA SER A 11 6.00 -62.88 21.71
C SER A 11 6.19 -61.81 22.75
N THR A 12 6.07 -60.54 22.32
CA THR A 12 6.02 -59.37 23.23
C THR A 12 4.63 -58.74 23.28
N VAL A 13 4.08 -58.65 24.46
CA VAL A 13 2.84 -57.91 24.76
C VAL A 13 3.24 -56.64 25.48
N GLN A 14 3.03 -55.52 24.85
CA GLN A 14 3.46 -54.23 25.41
C GLN A 14 2.42 -53.11 25.20
N TYR A 15 2.44 -52.16 26.11
CA TYR A 15 1.54 -51.00 26.06
C TYR A 15 0.06 -51.43 25.98
N CYS A 16 -0.32 -52.44 26.70
CA CYS A 16 -1.68 -52.96 26.74
C CYS A 16 -2.36 -52.63 28.05
N VAL A 17 -3.64 -52.35 27.98
CA VAL A 17 -4.46 -52.08 29.17
C VAL A 17 -5.71 -52.92 29.16
N ASN A 18 -6.05 -53.46 30.33
CA ASN A 18 -7.36 -54.05 30.59
C ASN A 18 -8.05 -53.34 31.73
N THR A 19 -9.12 -52.60 31.42
CA THR A 19 -9.98 -51.97 32.41
C THR A 19 -11.30 -52.69 32.61
N GLY A 20 -11.52 -53.75 31.82
CA GLY A 20 -12.75 -54.53 31.88
C GLY A 20 -12.75 -55.55 33.01
N ASP A 21 -13.90 -55.78 33.64
CA ASP A 21 -14.05 -56.82 34.63
C ASP A 21 -14.00 -58.22 34.02
N MET A 22 -13.35 -59.11 34.72
CA MET A 22 -13.14 -60.50 34.28
C MET A 22 -13.69 -61.49 35.29
N THR A 23 -14.49 -62.46 34.83
CA THR A 23 -14.91 -63.59 35.61
C THR A 23 -14.41 -64.88 34.94
N SER A 24 -13.68 -65.72 35.65
CA SER A 24 -13.04 -66.86 35.04
C SER A 24 -13.05 -68.10 35.95
N TRP A 25 -13.31 -69.26 35.34
CA TRP A 25 -13.02 -70.60 35.89
C TRP A 25 -11.83 -71.28 35.19
N ALA A 26 -11.17 -70.56 34.29
CA ALA A 26 -10.08 -71.12 33.52
C ALA A 26 -8.85 -71.46 34.41
N PRO A 27 -8.09 -72.55 34.08
CA PRO A 27 -6.93 -72.97 34.88
C PRO A 27 -5.81 -71.91 34.93
N CYS A 28 -5.71 -71.01 33.95
CA CYS A 28 -4.77 -69.94 33.93
C CYS A 28 -5.49 -68.64 33.52
N THR A 29 -5.54 -67.66 34.43
CA THR A 29 -6.16 -66.38 34.18
C THR A 29 -5.28 -65.23 34.60
N GLY A 30 -5.02 -64.30 33.66
CA GLY A 30 -4.26 -63.09 33.91
C GLY A 30 -4.99 -61.85 33.37
N GLY A 31 -4.86 -60.75 34.06
CA GLY A 31 -5.50 -59.47 33.65
C GLY A 31 -5.05 -59.01 32.26
N ILE A 32 -3.82 -59.35 31.84
CA ILE A 32 -3.31 -59.07 30.51
C ILE A 32 -3.13 -60.37 29.73
N VAL A 33 -2.34 -61.33 30.24
CA VAL A 33 -2.01 -62.58 29.54
C VAL A 33 -2.40 -63.77 30.36
N GLY A 34 -3.14 -64.75 29.76
CA GLY A 34 -3.49 -65.98 30.44
C GLY A 34 -2.29 -66.87 30.70
N GLN A 35 -1.50 -67.11 29.68
CA GLN A 35 -0.31 -67.97 29.74
C GLN A 35 0.85 -67.29 28.97
N LEU A 36 2.01 -67.15 29.61
CA LEU A 36 3.23 -66.55 29.07
C LEU A 36 4.34 -67.59 28.98
N PHE A 37 4.77 -67.92 27.78
CA PHE A 37 5.73 -69.01 27.52
C PHE A 37 6.88 -68.54 26.65
N GLN A 38 8.02 -69.24 26.72
CA GLN A 38 9.19 -69.19 25.84
C GLN A 38 9.57 -67.78 25.35
N ASN A 39 10.55 -67.16 25.92
CA ASN A 39 11.10 -65.85 25.51
C ASN A 39 10.05 -64.73 25.37
N SER A 40 8.81 -64.96 25.90
CA SER A 40 7.75 -63.96 25.81
C SER A 40 7.87 -62.89 26.89
N LYS A 41 7.40 -61.69 26.59
CA LYS A 41 7.52 -60.55 27.47
C LYS A 41 6.22 -59.82 27.63
N ILE A 42 5.95 -59.28 28.84
CA ILE A 42 4.90 -58.31 29.10
C ILE A 42 5.57 -57.03 29.61
N ILE A 43 5.40 -55.92 28.90
CA ILE A 43 6.12 -54.69 29.20
C ILE A 43 5.17 -53.49 29.19
N ASN A 44 5.23 -52.63 30.21
CA ASN A 44 4.44 -51.40 30.26
C ASN A 44 2.94 -51.68 30.05
N CYS A 45 2.40 -52.66 30.76
CA CYS A 45 1.00 -53.03 30.69
C CYS A 45 0.35 -52.89 32.07
N TYR A 46 -0.95 -52.63 32.08
CA TYR A 46 -1.65 -52.61 33.35
C TYR A 46 -3.09 -53.17 33.25
N SER A 47 -3.58 -53.64 34.39
CA SER A 47 -4.99 -54.08 34.54
C SER A 47 -5.62 -53.42 35.77
N THR A 48 -6.80 -52.83 35.60
CA THR A 48 -7.56 -52.16 36.67
C THR A 48 -8.94 -52.75 36.84
N GLY A 49 -9.40 -53.63 35.96
CA GLY A 49 -10.68 -54.30 36.06
C GLY A 49 -10.79 -55.24 37.27
N LYS A 50 -11.98 -55.43 37.79
CA LYS A 50 -12.26 -56.45 38.82
C LYS A 50 -12.07 -57.85 38.24
N MET A 51 -11.31 -58.67 38.95
CA MET A 51 -11.07 -60.06 38.57
C MET A 51 -11.73 -61.02 39.55
N VAL A 52 -12.67 -61.79 39.07
CA VAL A 52 -13.44 -62.79 39.88
C VAL A 52 -12.97 -64.17 39.49
N SER A 53 -12.46 -64.95 40.48
CA SER A 53 -12.11 -66.33 40.28
C SER A 53 -13.21 -67.27 40.73
N LEU A 54 -13.74 -68.05 39.81
CA LEU A 54 -14.67 -69.16 40.05
C LEU A 54 -14.01 -70.54 40.14
N GLY A 55 -12.67 -70.53 40.27
CA GLY A 55 -11.84 -71.76 40.11
C GLY A 55 -12.00 -72.75 41.21
N LYS A 56 -12.13 -74.03 40.80
CA LYS A 56 -12.12 -75.22 41.67
C LYS A 56 -10.87 -76.05 41.28
N GLY A 57 -9.99 -76.30 42.19
CA GLY A 57 -8.78 -77.07 41.94
C GLY A 57 -7.58 -76.23 41.70
N THR A 58 -6.58 -76.71 40.85
CA THR A 58 -5.38 -75.97 40.54
C THR A 58 -5.66 -74.88 39.52
N THR A 59 -5.55 -73.63 39.93
CA THR A 59 -5.72 -72.49 39.05
C THR A 59 -4.63 -71.45 39.28
N ASP A 60 -4.09 -70.95 38.18
CA ASP A 60 -3.12 -69.86 38.16
C ASP A 60 -3.89 -68.53 37.89
N PHE A 61 -3.99 -67.71 38.92
CA PHE A 61 -4.77 -66.50 38.83
C PHE A 61 -3.94 -65.30 39.23
N GLY A 62 -3.59 -64.43 38.26
CA GLY A 62 -2.70 -63.32 38.44
C GLY A 62 -3.22 -62.03 37.87
N GLY A 63 -2.88 -60.93 38.53
CA GLY A 63 -3.31 -59.58 38.13
C GLY A 63 -2.84 -59.14 36.74
N ILE A 64 -1.65 -59.66 36.34
CA ILE A 64 -1.09 -59.38 35.00
C ILE A 64 -1.02 -60.68 34.18
N ALA A 65 -0.40 -61.73 34.70
CA ALA A 65 -0.31 -63.02 34.01
C ALA A 65 -0.86 -64.17 34.83
N GLY A 66 -1.56 -65.15 34.21
CA GLY A 66 -2.02 -66.31 34.89
C GLY A 66 -0.87 -67.22 35.28
N ILE A 67 -0.17 -67.79 34.31
CA ILE A 67 1.03 -68.59 34.48
C ILE A 67 2.17 -68.09 33.60
N VAL A 68 3.40 -68.13 34.10
CA VAL A 68 4.61 -67.77 33.40
C VAL A 68 5.58 -68.92 33.35
N SER A 69 6.33 -69.09 32.28
CA SER A 69 7.38 -70.15 32.12
C SER A 69 8.77 -69.58 32.22
N ALA A 70 9.77 -70.48 32.02
CA ALA A 70 11.16 -70.08 31.90
C ALA A 70 11.37 -69.06 30.75
N ASP A 71 12.40 -68.27 30.89
CA ASP A 71 12.84 -67.29 29.88
C ASP A 71 11.77 -66.26 29.49
N THR A 72 10.82 -66.02 30.40
CA THR A 72 9.81 -64.95 30.25
C THR A 72 10.15 -63.73 31.10
N GLU A 73 9.64 -62.59 30.71
CA GLU A 73 9.88 -61.33 31.37
C GLU A 73 8.57 -60.55 31.60
N ILE A 74 8.35 -60.06 32.81
CA ILE A 74 7.29 -59.09 33.14
C ILE A 74 7.96 -57.89 33.77
N ARG A 75 7.85 -56.73 33.15
CA ARG A 75 8.46 -55.51 33.68
C ARG A 75 7.62 -54.27 33.48
N HIS A 76 7.76 -53.38 34.43
CA HIS A 76 7.08 -52.07 34.43
C HIS A 76 5.57 -52.19 34.24
N CYS A 77 4.98 -53.25 34.86
CA CYS A 77 3.58 -53.54 34.79
C CYS A 77 2.91 -53.32 36.17
N TYR A 78 1.65 -52.97 36.16
CA TYR A 78 0.92 -52.91 37.42
C TYR A 78 -0.50 -53.49 37.34
N PHE A 79 -0.97 -54.00 38.47
CA PHE A 79 -2.33 -54.41 38.71
C PHE A 79 -2.95 -53.56 39.81
N ALA A 80 -3.99 -52.79 39.49
CA ALA A 80 -4.75 -51.93 40.42
C ALA A 80 -6.22 -52.26 40.48
N GLY A 81 -6.61 -53.44 40.08
CA GLY A 81 -7.97 -53.97 40.17
C GLY A 81 -8.26 -54.70 41.46
N GLU A 82 -9.51 -54.98 41.69
CA GLU A 82 -9.99 -55.84 42.81
C GLU A 82 -9.87 -57.33 42.43
N MET A 83 -9.31 -58.17 43.29
CA MET A 83 -9.40 -59.62 43.17
C MET A 83 -10.48 -60.19 44.06
N ASP A 84 -11.59 -60.65 43.49
CA ASP A 84 -12.66 -61.34 44.23
C ASP A 84 -12.42 -62.84 44.19
N LEU A 85 -11.96 -63.32 45.34
CA LEU A 85 -11.61 -64.74 45.60
C LEU A 85 -12.67 -65.45 46.41
N SER A 86 -13.86 -64.85 46.62
CA SER A 86 -14.90 -65.44 47.47
C SER A 86 -15.38 -66.84 47.06
N GLN A 87 -15.24 -67.12 45.75
CA GLN A 87 -15.58 -68.46 45.22
C GLN A 87 -14.35 -69.33 44.87
N TYR A 88 -13.16 -68.85 45.19
CA TYR A 88 -11.94 -69.61 44.96
C TYR A 88 -11.68 -70.65 46.00
N THR A 89 -11.86 -71.94 45.64
CA THR A 89 -11.86 -73.05 46.59
C THR A 89 -10.58 -73.92 46.49
N ALA A 90 -9.60 -73.51 45.74
CA ALA A 90 -8.31 -74.26 45.66
C ALA A 90 -7.58 -74.21 47.00
N THR A 91 -7.02 -75.34 47.41
CA THR A 91 -6.23 -75.54 48.66
C THR A 91 -4.77 -75.77 48.36
N THR A 92 -3.88 -75.42 49.32
CA THR A 92 -2.44 -75.70 49.20
C THR A 92 -2.21 -77.22 48.98
N PRO A 93 -1.34 -77.60 47.98
CA PRO A 93 -0.36 -76.80 47.22
C PRO A 93 -0.88 -76.25 45.90
N TYR A 94 -2.13 -76.30 45.61
CA TYR A 94 -2.75 -75.94 44.34
C TYR A 94 -3.29 -74.46 44.28
N LYS A 95 -3.20 -73.77 45.41
CA LYS A 95 -3.54 -72.35 45.46
C LYS A 95 -2.42 -71.51 44.85
N ARG A 96 -2.56 -71.06 43.62
CA ARG A 96 -1.57 -70.32 42.87
C ARG A 96 -2.15 -68.93 42.46
N LEU A 97 -1.92 -68.02 43.37
CA LEU A 97 -2.42 -66.64 43.24
C LEU A 97 -1.27 -65.68 43.22
N GLY A 98 -1.43 -64.56 42.53
CA GLY A 98 -0.44 -63.49 42.57
C GLY A 98 -0.98 -62.15 42.05
N GLY A 99 -0.55 -61.09 42.68
CA GLY A 99 -0.87 -59.73 42.23
C GLY A 99 -0.28 -59.40 40.86
N ILE A 100 0.86 -60.03 40.52
CA ILE A 100 1.46 -59.92 39.18
C ILE A 100 1.26 -61.24 38.39
N ALA A 101 1.71 -62.38 38.90
CA ALA A 101 1.55 -63.65 38.23
C ALA A 101 0.96 -64.71 39.16
N GLY A 102 -0.03 -65.48 38.69
CA GLY A 102 -0.64 -66.51 39.48
C GLY A 102 0.31 -67.67 39.79
N GLY A 103 1.06 -68.14 38.84
CA GLY A 103 2.03 -69.20 39.01
C GLY A 103 3.22 -69.15 38.07
N VAL A 104 4.24 -69.90 38.42
CA VAL A 104 5.42 -70.11 37.59
C VAL A 104 5.56 -71.59 37.32
N SER A 105 5.75 -71.95 36.06
CA SER A 105 5.92 -73.36 35.64
C SER A 105 7.36 -73.84 35.66
N SER A 106 8.33 -72.93 35.68
CA SER A 106 9.80 -73.24 35.73
C SER A 106 10.57 -72.08 36.36
N ASP A 107 11.81 -72.30 36.79
CA ASP A 107 12.51 -71.51 37.76
C ASP A 107 13.26 -70.22 37.23
N THR A 108 12.96 -69.71 36.04
CA THR A 108 13.75 -68.60 35.48
C THR A 108 12.96 -67.42 34.83
N PRO A 109 11.76 -67.11 35.25
CA PRO A 109 11.14 -65.86 34.76
C PRO A 109 11.81 -64.62 35.35
N ALA A 110 11.90 -63.56 34.57
CA ALA A 110 12.40 -62.26 35.05
C ALA A 110 11.22 -61.33 35.41
N PHE A 111 11.32 -60.72 36.59
CA PHE A 111 10.35 -59.75 37.08
C PHE A 111 11.11 -58.46 37.44
N GLU A 112 10.67 -57.35 36.94
CA GLU A 112 11.35 -56.08 37.17
C GLU A 112 10.35 -54.92 37.30
N ASN A 113 10.41 -54.21 38.41
CA ASN A 113 9.65 -52.97 38.63
C ASN A 113 8.14 -53.12 38.35
N ASN A 114 7.54 -54.15 38.87
CA ASN A 114 6.11 -54.38 38.77
C ASN A 114 5.44 -54.03 40.10
N TYR A 115 4.20 -53.61 40.04
CA TYR A 115 3.43 -53.18 41.20
C TYR A 115 2.02 -53.78 41.20
N PHE A 116 1.49 -54.04 42.39
CA PHE A 116 0.11 -54.57 42.51
C PHE A 116 -0.59 -54.02 43.74
N VAL A 117 -1.92 -53.93 43.65
CA VAL A 117 -2.71 -53.45 44.76
C VAL A 117 -2.76 -54.48 45.86
N GLU A 118 -2.62 -54.02 47.09
CA GLU A 118 -2.73 -54.83 48.30
C GLU A 118 -4.03 -55.62 48.29
N THR A 119 -3.92 -56.91 48.38
CA THR A 119 -5.08 -57.84 48.46
C THR A 119 -4.76 -58.90 49.50
N GLU A 120 -5.67 -59.06 50.44
CA GLU A 120 -5.49 -60.00 51.58
C GLU A 120 -5.10 -61.40 51.11
N ASN A 121 -3.97 -61.89 51.59
CA ASN A 121 -3.44 -63.24 51.28
C ASN A 121 -3.07 -63.50 49.80
N VAL A 122 -2.80 -62.45 49.03
CA VAL A 122 -2.31 -62.50 47.64
C VAL A 122 -0.88 -62.01 47.55
N PRO A 123 0.14 -62.84 47.33
CA PRO A 123 1.52 -62.42 47.15
C PRO A 123 1.72 -61.83 45.74
N ALA A 124 2.89 -61.27 45.44
CA ALA A 124 3.24 -60.80 44.10
C ALA A 124 3.13 -61.93 43.06
N CYS A 125 3.63 -63.12 43.41
CA CYS A 125 3.47 -64.35 42.65
C CYS A 125 3.62 -65.56 43.58
N PHE A 126 2.87 -66.60 43.32
CA PHE A 126 3.03 -67.84 44.06
C PHE A 126 4.47 -68.36 43.88
N LYS A 127 5.22 -68.58 44.97
CA LYS A 127 6.64 -68.91 45.08
C LYS A 127 7.65 -67.84 44.77
N TYR A 128 7.28 -66.71 44.12
CA TYR A 128 8.21 -65.62 43.79
C TYR A 128 7.73 -64.32 44.42
N GLN A 129 8.15 -64.05 45.65
CA GLN A 129 7.74 -62.88 46.40
C GLN A 129 8.24 -61.53 45.80
N ASN A 130 9.34 -61.58 45.02
CA ASN A 130 9.93 -60.41 44.37
C ASN A 130 9.37 -60.17 42.95
N ALA A 131 8.31 -60.79 42.55
CA ALA A 131 7.67 -60.55 41.23
C ALA A 131 7.05 -59.14 41.09
N GLY A 132 6.81 -58.47 42.22
CA GLY A 132 6.30 -57.09 42.23
C GLY A 132 6.22 -56.52 43.65
N THR A 133 6.02 -55.22 43.73
CA THR A 133 5.93 -54.47 44.98
C THR A 133 4.43 -54.20 45.28
N GLU A 134 3.99 -54.54 46.46
CA GLU A 134 2.64 -54.27 46.94
C GLU A 134 2.46 -52.82 47.31
N LYS A 135 1.35 -52.22 46.91
CA LYS A 135 0.97 -50.85 47.21
C LYS A 135 -0.50 -50.74 47.56
N THR A 136 -0.88 -49.75 48.35
CA THR A 136 -2.29 -49.45 48.51
C THR A 136 -2.87 -48.78 47.25
N LEU A 137 -4.15 -49.03 46.96
CA LEU A 137 -4.80 -48.41 45.81
C LEU A 137 -4.76 -46.88 45.86
N ASP A 138 -4.88 -46.31 47.07
CA ASP A 138 -4.80 -44.84 47.23
C ASP A 138 -3.43 -44.30 46.91
N TYR A 139 -2.35 -45.00 47.27
CA TYR A 139 -0.98 -44.63 46.83
C TYR A 139 -0.79 -44.77 45.33
N MET A 140 -1.36 -45.81 44.71
CA MET A 140 -1.24 -46.00 43.25
C MET A 140 -1.96 -44.92 42.43
N LYS A 141 -2.79 -44.08 43.06
CA LYS A 141 -3.46 -42.92 42.42
C LYS A 141 -2.68 -41.60 42.59
N THR A 142 -1.57 -41.60 43.32
CA THR A 142 -0.78 -40.40 43.59
C THR A 142 0.26 -40.08 42.50
N GLU A 143 0.70 -38.87 42.46
CA GLU A 143 1.84 -38.45 41.63
C GLU A 143 3.14 -39.14 42.09
N ASP A 144 3.27 -39.44 43.36
CA ASP A 144 4.44 -40.14 43.87
C ASP A 144 4.56 -41.56 43.27
N PHE A 145 3.46 -42.28 43.12
CA PHE A 145 3.45 -43.57 42.41
C PHE A 145 3.79 -43.43 40.93
N PHE A 146 3.23 -42.42 40.28
CA PHE A 146 3.57 -42.12 38.88
C PHE A 146 5.07 -41.88 38.74
N ASN A 147 5.65 -41.06 39.63
CA ASN A 147 7.08 -40.79 39.62
C ASN A 147 7.91 -42.04 39.90
N GLU A 148 7.48 -42.90 40.86
CA GLU A 148 8.14 -44.16 41.19
C GLU A 148 8.19 -45.09 39.99
N ILE A 149 7.05 -45.34 39.33
CA ILE A 149 6.99 -46.29 38.20
C ILE A 149 7.74 -45.78 36.96
N THR A 150 7.73 -44.46 36.73
CA THR A 150 8.48 -43.84 35.61
C THR A 150 9.95 -43.77 35.86
N ALA A 151 10.38 -43.41 37.08
CA ALA A 151 11.79 -43.43 37.44
C ALA A 151 12.41 -44.85 37.36
N ALA A 152 11.59 -45.86 37.58
CA ALA A 152 11.96 -47.27 37.42
C ALA A 152 12.02 -47.74 35.96
N GLY A 153 11.70 -46.86 34.96
CA GLY A 153 11.74 -47.18 33.54
C GLY A 153 10.36 -47.47 32.90
N GLY A 154 9.28 -47.33 33.66
CA GLY A 154 7.92 -47.48 33.14
C GLY A 154 7.58 -46.27 32.23
N ASN A 155 6.87 -46.52 31.12
CA ASN A 155 6.39 -45.50 30.22
C ASN A 155 4.92 -45.24 30.45
N TYR A 156 4.62 -44.34 31.39
CA TYR A 156 3.26 -43.99 31.81
C TYR A 156 3.04 -42.51 31.79
N GLN A 157 1.82 -42.10 31.76
CA GLN A 157 1.37 -40.71 31.90
C GLN A 157 0.60 -40.56 33.23
N PHE A 158 0.85 -39.44 33.91
CA PHE A 158 0.10 -39.11 35.12
C PHE A 158 -1.38 -38.92 34.82
N ASN A 159 -2.23 -39.47 35.69
CA ASN A 159 -3.67 -39.38 35.62
C ASN A 159 -4.20 -38.84 36.96
N SER A 160 -4.64 -37.60 36.99
CA SER A 160 -5.16 -36.95 38.21
C SER A 160 -6.44 -37.58 38.75
N ASN A 161 -7.14 -38.42 37.94
CA ASN A 161 -8.40 -39.05 38.29
C ASN A 161 -8.30 -40.54 38.63
N GLY A 162 -7.08 -41.05 38.65
CA GLY A 162 -6.89 -42.49 38.89
C GLY A 162 -5.41 -42.90 38.85
N THR A 163 -5.17 -44.19 38.64
CA THR A 163 -3.79 -44.72 38.46
C THR A 163 -3.15 -44.22 37.17
N PRO A 164 -1.80 -44.21 37.06
CA PRO A 164 -1.10 -43.84 35.84
C PRO A 164 -1.64 -44.60 34.61
N ILE A 165 -1.73 -43.90 33.49
CA ILE A 165 -2.24 -44.49 32.22
C ILE A 165 -1.10 -44.55 31.19
N LEU A 166 -1.24 -45.39 30.17
CA LEU A 166 -0.33 -45.39 29.06
C LEU A 166 -0.41 -44.10 28.26
N PRO A 167 0.70 -43.53 27.82
CA PRO A 167 0.68 -42.40 26.93
C PRO A 167 -0.06 -42.80 25.64
N ALA A 168 -0.89 -41.90 25.15
CA ALA A 168 -1.56 -42.10 23.88
C ALA A 168 -0.50 -42.30 22.76
N PRO A 169 -0.77 -43.19 21.80
CA PRO A 169 0.09 -43.36 20.62
C PRO A 169 0.24 -42.01 19.92
N LYS A 170 1.47 -41.71 19.48
CA LYS A 170 1.78 -40.55 18.68
C LYS A 170 2.02 -40.94 17.23
N TYR A 171 1.65 -40.08 16.33
CA TYR A 171 1.76 -40.27 14.89
C TYR A 171 2.61 -39.16 14.30
N ALA A 172 3.45 -39.45 13.35
CA ALA A 172 4.22 -38.45 12.63
C ALA A 172 3.29 -37.65 11.72
N VAL A 173 3.20 -36.35 12.00
CA VAL A 173 2.36 -35.41 11.27
C VAL A 173 3.23 -34.44 10.51
N SER A 174 3.20 -34.52 9.18
CA SER A 174 3.95 -33.64 8.30
C SER A 174 3.05 -32.50 7.78
N PHE A 175 3.56 -31.29 7.85
CA PHE A 175 2.91 -30.09 7.32
C PHE A 175 3.64 -29.64 6.05
N VAL A 176 3.00 -29.77 4.90
CA VAL A 176 3.53 -29.29 3.62
C VAL A 176 3.01 -27.89 3.38
N VAL A 177 3.84 -26.89 3.66
CA VAL A 177 3.49 -25.47 3.51
C VAL A 177 3.87 -25.02 2.10
N THR A 178 2.93 -24.36 1.43
CA THR A 178 3.11 -23.84 0.06
C THR A 178 2.78 -22.34 0.03
N PRO A 179 3.45 -21.55 -0.83
CA PRO A 179 4.55 -21.93 -1.71
C PRO A 179 5.83 -22.29 -0.94
N SER A 180 6.71 -23.11 -1.55
CA SER A 180 7.88 -23.68 -0.88
C SER A 180 9.02 -22.69 -0.57
N GLU A 181 9.01 -21.53 -1.21
CA GLU A 181 9.97 -20.43 -1.04
C GLU A 181 9.71 -19.53 0.17
N LEU A 182 8.69 -19.82 0.95
CA LEU A 182 8.36 -19.04 2.15
C LEU A 182 9.49 -19.09 3.18
N THR A 183 9.72 -17.96 3.84
CA THR A 183 10.72 -17.79 4.89
C THR A 183 10.07 -17.65 6.25
N ASN A 184 10.80 -18.02 7.31
CA ASN A 184 10.36 -17.91 8.70
C ASN A 184 9.01 -18.60 8.97
N VAL A 185 8.81 -19.77 8.36
CA VAL A 185 7.62 -20.58 8.60
C VAL A 185 7.60 -21.08 10.03
N ILE A 186 6.58 -20.73 10.78
CA ILE A 186 6.34 -21.16 12.16
C ILE A 186 5.02 -21.92 12.18
N ILE A 187 5.05 -23.16 12.67
CA ILE A 187 3.87 -24.02 12.82
C ILE A 187 3.58 -24.15 14.30
N LYS A 188 2.35 -23.83 14.68
CA LYS A 188 1.85 -24.06 16.04
C LYS A 188 0.69 -25.03 16.01
N VAL A 189 0.65 -25.90 16.99
CA VAL A 189 -0.46 -26.81 17.27
C VAL A 189 -0.96 -26.50 18.67
N ASP A 190 -2.23 -26.18 18.80
CA ASP A 190 -2.87 -25.73 20.05
C ASP A 190 -2.05 -24.62 20.75
N GLY A 191 -1.55 -23.66 19.95
CA GLY A 191 -0.76 -22.52 20.41
C GLY A 191 0.71 -22.79 20.70
N GLN A 192 1.17 -24.05 20.64
CA GLN A 192 2.57 -24.43 20.88
C GLN A 192 3.34 -24.62 19.57
N VAL A 193 4.55 -24.08 19.49
CA VAL A 193 5.44 -24.28 18.33
C VAL A 193 5.86 -25.74 18.29
N VAL A 194 5.70 -26.37 17.13
CA VAL A 194 6.05 -27.77 16.92
C VAL A 194 7.13 -27.92 15.83
N ALA A 195 7.87 -29.03 15.90
CA ALA A 195 8.75 -29.43 14.80
C ALA A 195 7.91 -29.92 13.60
N ASN A 196 8.50 -29.99 12.43
CA ASN A 196 7.88 -30.57 11.25
C ASN A 196 8.81 -31.66 10.67
N PRO A 197 8.44 -32.95 10.74
CA PRO A 197 7.17 -33.49 11.27
C PRO A 197 7.00 -33.33 12.78
N ALA A 198 5.74 -33.26 13.22
CA ALA A 198 5.36 -33.24 14.63
C ALA A 198 4.86 -34.62 15.08
N ASP A 199 5.09 -34.97 16.36
CA ASP A 199 4.56 -36.19 16.96
C ASP A 199 3.29 -35.86 17.75
N LEU A 200 2.10 -36.15 17.19
CA LEU A 200 0.80 -35.85 17.78
C LEU A 200 0.01 -37.13 18.07
N GLY A 201 -0.76 -37.13 19.14
CA GLY A 201 -1.72 -38.19 19.41
C GLY A 201 -2.92 -38.17 18.46
N ALA A 202 -3.77 -39.18 18.53
CA ALA A 202 -5.09 -39.13 17.88
C ALA A 202 -5.93 -38.02 18.53
N GLY A 203 -6.58 -37.20 17.73
CA GLY A 203 -7.39 -36.07 18.23
C GLY A 203 -7.56 -34.99 17.19
N THR A 204 -8.29 -33.95 17.55
CA THR A 204 -8.44 -32.75 16.72
C THR A 204 -7.63 -31.62 17.34
N TYR A 205 -6.84 -30.97 16.52
CA TYR A 205 -5.89 -29.93 16.91
C TYR A 205 -6.13 -28.66 16.12
N GLN A 206 -6.01 -27.51 16.76
CA GLN A 206 -5.95 -26.25 16.08
C GLN A 206 -4.52 -26.01 15.55
N VAL A 207 -4.41 -25.80 14.25
CA VAL A 207 -3.13 -25.49 13.61
C VAL A 207 -3.12 -24.02 13.18
N GLU A 208 -2.10 -23.30 13.63
CA GLU A 208 -1.77 -21.95 13.21
C GLU A 208 -0.44 -22.01 12.46
N VAL A 209 -0.39 -21.44 11.25
CA VAL A 209 0.87 -21.30 10.50
C VAL A 209 1.06 -19.84 10.13
N SER A 210 2.25 -19.34 10.42
CA SER A 210 2.69 -18.01 10.03
C SER A 210 3.97 -18.09 9.20
N ALA A 211 4.12 -17.16 8.26
CA ALA A 211 5.33 -16.99 7.46
C ALA A 211 5.48 -15.51 7.11
N ASP A 212 6.68 -15.11 6.68
CA ASP A 212 6.94 -13.74 6.27
C ASP A 212 6.02 -13.34 5.11
N ASN A 213 5.46 -12.14 5.22
CA ASN A 213 4.62 -11.54 4.18
C ASN A 213 3.33 -12.32 3.84
N CYS A 214 2.91 -13.22 4.72
CA CYS A 214 1.69 -14.01 4.54
C CYS A 214 0.64 -13.70 5.60
N GLU A 215 -0.61 -13.91 5.23
CA GLU A 215 -1.69 -14.00 6.21
C GLU A 215 -1.49 -15.22 7.10
N VAL A 216 -1.87 -15.10 8.38
CA VAL A 216 -1.81 -16.22 9.31
C VAL A 216 -2.87 -17.24 8.93
N PHE A 217 -2.44 -18.47 8.65
CA PHE A 217 -3.33 -19.59 8.39
C PHE A 217 -3.81 -20.20 9.70
N ASN A 218 -5.11 -20.46 9.80
CA ASN A 218 -5.73 -21.14 10.94
C ASN A 218 -6.69 -22.21 10.43
N SER A 219 -6.55 -23.44 10.95
CA SER A 219 -7.46 -24.54 10.64
C SER A 219 -7.41 -25.60 11.73
N ASN A 220 -8.40 -26.46 11.76
CA ASN A 220 -8.38 -27.66 12.58
C ASN A 220 -7.96 -28.85 11.73
N ILE A 221 -7.11 -29.71 12.29
CA ILE A 221 -6.74 -31.01 11.72
C ILE A 221 -7.20 -32.12 12.64
N THR A 222 -7.53 -33.26 12.08
CA THR A 222 -7.86 -34.47 12.86
C THR A 222 -6.84 -35.57 12.57
N ILE A 223 -6.24 -36.08 13.63
CA ILE A 223 -5.31 -37.20 13.58
C ILE A 223 -6.10 -38.44 13.99
N THR A 224 -6.15 -39.45 13.13
CA THR A 224 -6.85 -40.71 13.37
C THR A 224 -5.86 -41.80 13.73
N ALA A 225 -6.32 -42.79 14.51
CA ALA A 225 -5.47 -43.90 14.96
C ALA A 225 -5.26 -44.98 13.91
N ASP A 226 -5.94 -44.90 12.78
CA ASP A 226 -5.91 -45.88 11.70
C ASP A 226 -4.77 -45.67 10.68
N THR A 227 -4.07 -44.51 10.76
CA THR A 227 -3.02 -44.13 9.83
C THR A 227 -1.70 -43.89 10.58
N ALA A 228 -0.61 -44.52 10.13
CA ALA A 228 0.70 -44.41 10.80
C ALA A 228 1.36 -43.05 10.58
N THR A 229 1.03 -42.34 9.49
CA THR A 229 1.55 -41.01 9.14
C THR A 229 0.44 -40.14 8.59
N HIS A 230 0.50 -38.87 8.91
CA HIS A 230 -0.46 -37.85 8.43
C HIS A 230 0.29 -36.76 7.68
N THR A 231 -0.26 -36.34 6.55
CA THR A 231 0.27 -35.21 5.77
C THR A 231 -0.84 -34.19 5.55
N HIS A 232 -0.57 -32.96 5.97
CA HIS A 232 -1.49 -31.84 5.80
C HIS A 232 -0.86 -30.77 4.92
N THR A 233 -1.49 -30.45 3.79
CA THR A 233 -1.05 -29.37 2.90
C THR A 233 -1.67 -28.06 3.34
N ILE A 234 -0.85 -27.05 3.49
CA ILE A 234 -1.22 -25.70 3.93
C ILE A 234 -0.84 -24.73 2.83
N ALA A 235 -1.85 -24.12 2.20
CA ALA A 235 -1.65 -23.07 1.21
C ALA A 235 -1.67 -21.71 1.92
N MET A 236 -0.53 -21.04 1.98
CA MET A 236 -0.42 -19.69 2.54
C MET A 236 -0.79 -18.65 1.49
N THR A 237 -1.42 -17.59 1.94
CA THR A 237 -1.79 -16.44 1.11
C THR A 237 -0.86 -15.29 1.46
N TYR A 238 -0.20 -14.72 0.44
CA TYR A 238 0.59 -13.52 0.64
C TYR A 238 -0.29 -12.32 1.00
N LEU A 239 0.21 -11.46 1.89
CA LEU A 239 -0.40 -10.16 2.17
C LEU A 239 -0.54 -9.34 0.88
N PRO A 240 -1.59 -8.53 0.75
CA PRO A 240 -1.71 -7.60 -0.37
C PRO A 240 -0.57 -6.59 -0.37
N ALA A 241 -0.17 -6.14 -1.56
CA ALA A 241 0.76 -5.03 -1.69
C ALA A 241 0.12 -3.72 -1.20
N ASP A 242 0.95 -2.82 -0.69
CA ASP A 242 0.54 -1.47 -0.29
C ASP A 242 0.47 -0.54 -1.51
N TYR A 243 -0.72 -0.06 -1.81
CA TYR A 243 -1.01 0.86 -2.90
C TYR A 243 -1.10 2.33 -2.48
N THR A 244 -0.78 2.66 -1.23
CA THR A 244 -0.92 4.03 -0.69
C THR A 244 -0.25 5.07 -1.60
N LYS A 245 0.98 4.82 -2.05
CA LYS A 245 1.71 5.74 -2.94
C LYS A 245 1.04 5.88 -4.32
N VAL A 246 0.48 4.79 -4.85
CA VAL A 246 -0.26 4.83 -6.13
C VAL A 246 -1.52 5.68 -5.97
N ASP A 247 -2.27 5.47 -4.88
CA ASP A 247 -3.49 6.21 -4.60
C ASP A 247 -3.23 7.70 -4.36
N GLU A 248 -2.14 8.02 -3.66
CA GLU A 248 -1.67 9.40 -3.47
C GLU A 248 -1.30 10.06 -4.81
N ALA A 249 -0.58 9.33 -5.69
CA ALA A 249 -0.22 9.84 -7.00
C ALA A 249 -1.46 10.08 -7.89
N ILE A 250 -2.42 9.14 -7.88
CA ILE A 250 -3.70 9.30 -8.58
C ILE A 250 -4.51 10.47 -7.99
N ALA A 251 -4.52 10.63 -6.67
CA ALA A 251 -5.19 11.75 -6.03
C ALA A 251 -4.60 13.10 -6.48
N LYS A 252 -3.26 13.19 -6.61
CA LYS A 252 -2.60 14.38 -7.19
C LYS A 252 -3.08 14.63 -8.63
N VAL A 253 -3.14 13.59 -9.48
CA VAL A 253 -3.65 13.73 -10.85
C VAL A 253 -5.06 14.31 -10.85
N ASN A 254 -5.92 13.85 -9.97
CA ASN A 254 -7.33 14.32 -9.90
C ASN A 254 -7.48 15.79 -9.45
N THR A 255 -6.42 16.38 -8.87
CA THR A 255 -6.41 17.82 -8.55
C THR A 255 -5.96 18.69 -9.72
N LEU A 256 -5.39 18.11 -10.77
CA LEU A 256 -4.88 18.84 -11.92
C LEU A 256 -6.00 19.14 -12.91
N ASN A 257 -6.03 20.38 -13.39
CA ASN A 257 -6.90 20.77 -14.48
C ASN A 257 -6.21 20.45 -15.81
N LYS A 258 -6.57 19.35 -16.46
CA LYS A 258 -5.96 18.91 -17.71
C LYS A 258 -6.01 19.95 -18.84
N ASP A 259 -7.00 20.84 -18.82
CA ASP A 259 -7.15 21.87 -19.84
C ASP A 259 -6.06 22.95 -19.79
N GLU A 260 -5.30 23.01 -18.71
CA GLU A 260 -4.20 23.94 -18.53
C GLU A 260 -2.86 23.44 -19.15
N TYR A 261 -2.78 22.16 -19.51
CA TYR A 261 -1.54 21.55 -20.01
C TYR A 261 -1.55 21.33 -21.52
N LYS A 262 -0.37 21.37 -22.13
CA LYS A 262 -0.19 21.17 -23.58
C LYS A 262 -0.53 19.75 -24.00
N ASP A 263 -0.10 18.77 -23.18
CA ASP A 263 -0.37 17.34 -23.36
C ASP A 263 -0.53 16.68 -21.99
N PHE A 264 -1.59 15.91 -21.80
CA PHE A 264 -1.90 15.19 -20.58
C PHE A 264 -1.92 13.67 -20.79
N THR A 265 -1.68 13.21 -22.02
CA THR A 265 -1.84 11.80 -22.44
C THR A 265 -0.91 10.86 -21.69
N ALA A 266 0.32 11.28 -21.39
CA ALA A 266 1.29 10.47 -20.62
C ALA A 266 0.79 10.21 -19.19
N VAL A 267 0.15 11.18 -18.54
CA VAL A 267 -0.43 11.02 -17.20
C VAL A 267 -1.61 10.05 -17.24
N GLU A 268 -2.52 10.21 -18.20
CA GLU A 268 -3.65 9.30 -18.39
C GLU A 268 -3.17 7.86 -18.66
N ALA A 269 -2.14 7.71 -19.50
CA ALA A 269 -1.56 6.40 -19.78
C ALA A 269 -0.95 5.75 -18.55
N ALA A 270 -0.21 6.50 -17.73
CA ALA A 270 0.39 6.00 -16.50
C ALA A 270 -0.67 5.58 -15.47
N VAL A 271 -1.74 6.35 -15.32
CA VAL A 271 -2.86 6.00 -14.43
C VAL A 271 -3.58 4.74 -14.93
N ASN A 272 -3.84 4.64 -16.23
CA ASN A 272 -4.52 3.49 -16.83
C ASN A 272 -3.66 2.20 -16.81
N ALA A 273 -2.33 2.34 -16.70
CA ALA A 273 -1.40 1.21 -16.57
C ALA A 273 -1.35 0.62 -15.16
N VAL A 274 -2.06 1.19 -14.18
CA VAL A 274 -2.08 0.68 -12.81
C VAL A 274 -2.80 -0.66 -12.76
N VAL A 275 -2.06 -1.70 -12.36
CA VAL A 275 -2.60 -3.05 -12.12
C VAL A 275 -2.78 -3.25 -10.63
N ARG A 276 -4.03 -3.51 -10.21
CA ARG A 276 -4.40 -3.81 -8.82
C ARG A 276 -4.35 -5.31 -8.53
N GLY A 277 -4.39 -5.69 -7.26
CA GLY A 277 -4.45 -7.08 -6.83
C GLY A 277 -3.10 -7.78 -6.72
N LYS A 278 -2.00 -7.05 -6.78
CA LYS A 278 -0.66 -7.59 -6.51
C LYS A 278 -0.48 -7.86 -5.03
N ASN A 279 0.36 -8.83 -4.73
CA ASN A 279 0.73 -9.15 -3.36
C ASN A 279 2.04 -8.44 -2.94
N ILE A 280 2.39 -8.56 -1.67
CA ILE A 280 3.53 -7.85 -1.06
C ILE A 280 4.88 -8.21 -1.71
N THR A 281 5.04 -9.39 -2.31
CA THR A 281 6.28 -9.77 -3.00
C THR A 281 6.49 -8.97 -4.28
N GLU A 282 5.42 -8.36 -4.81
CA GLU A 282 5.41 -7.49 -5.98
C GLU A 282 5.40 -5.99 -5.61
N GLN A 283 5.68 -5.64 -4.34
CA GLN A 283 5.64 -4.25 -3.87
C GLN A 283 6.53 -3.31 -4.68
N SER A 284 7.66 -3.79 -5.18
CA SER A 284 8.55 -2.98 -6.03
C SER A 284 7.87 -2.57 -7.34
N ALA A 285 7.08 -3.46 -7.95
CA ALA A 285 6.31 -3.15 -9.14
C ALA A 285 5.19 -2.15 -8.85
N VAL A 286 4.53 -2.26 -7.69
CA VAL A 286 3.52 -1.28 -7.26
C VAL A 286 4.15 0.10 -7.04
N ASN A 287 5.31 0.16 -6.39
CA ASN A 287 6.05 1.42 -6.21
C ASN A 287 6.48 2.04 -7.55
N ALA A 288 6.83 1.22 -8.54
CA ALA A 288 7.18 1.69 -9.88
C ALA A 288 5.98 2.36 -10.58
N MET A 289 4.78 1.81 -10.46
CA MET A 289 3.56 2.44 -10.99
C MET A 289 3.32 3.83 -10.41
N ALA A 290 3.52 4.02 -9.09
CA ALA A 290 3.43 5.33 -8.44
C ALA A 290 4.46 6.30 -9.01
N GLN A 291 5.71 5.84 -9.16
CA GLN A 291 6.79 6.65 -9.73
C GLN A 291 6.53 7.05 -11.18
N ASP A 292 5.94 6.16 -11.98
CA ASP A 292 5.63 6.45 -13.38
C ASP A 292 4.54 7.52 -13.50
N ILE A 293 3.53 7.50 -12.63
CA ILE A 293 2.54 8.57 -12.53
C ILE A 293 3.23 9.89 -12.11
N GLU A 294 4.06 9.87 -11.08
CA GLU A 294 4.77 11.06 -10.60
C GLU A 294 5.70 11.66 -11.66
N LYS A 295 6.42 10.82 -12.40
CA LYS A 295 7.25 11.26 -13.53
C LYS A 295 6.41 11.90 -14.64
N ALA A 296 5.27 11.29 -14.96
CA ALA A 296 4.37 11.85 -15.96
C ALA A 296 3.82 13.22 -15.52
N ILE A 297 3.46 13.38 -14.24
CA ILE A 297 3.04 14.68 -13.67
C ILE A 297 4.18 15.70 -13.76
N ALA A 298 5.40 15.31 -13.40
CA ALA A 298 6.56 16.20 -13.41
C ALA A 298 6.97 16.65 -14.82
N ALA A 299 6.61 15.88 -15.85
CA ALA A 299 6.87 16.21 -17.25
C ALA A 299 5.81 17.15 -17.86
N LEU A 300 4.71 17.43 -17.16
CA LEU A 300 3.65 18.30 -17.66
C LEU A 300 4.15 19.71 -17.95
N GLN A 301 3.72 20.25 -19.07
CA GLN A 301 3.99 21.61 -19.48
C GLN A 301 2.67 22.38 -19.62
N TYR A 302 2.59 23.52 -18.96
CA TYR A 302 1.43 24.40 -19.10
C TYR A 302 1.29 24.92 -20.54
N LYS A 303 0.06 25.13 -20.99
CA LYS A 303 -0.23 25.92 -22.19
C LYS A 303 0.26 27.35 -22.00
N ASP A 304 0.60 27.97 -23.11
CA ASP A 304 0.97 29.38 -23.11
C ASP A 304 -0.29 30.23 -22.80
N ALA A 305 -0.11 31.37 -22.15
CA ALA A 305 -1.17 32.32 -21.94
C ALA A 305 -1.65 32.93 -23.26
N ASP A 306 -2.92 33.30 -23.32
CA ASP A 306 -3.51 33.99 -24.48
C ASP A 306 -3.19 35.50 -24.43
N TYR A 307 -2.39 35.95 -25.39
CA TYR A 307 -2.00 37.35 -25.55
C TYR A 307 -2.89 38.13 -26.52
N THR A 308 -3.96 37.53 -27.04
CA THR A 308 -4.83 38.18 -28.08
C THR A 308 -5.30 39.57 -27.63
N LYS A 309 -5.70 39.76 -26.38
CA LYS A 309 -6.14 41.07 -25.84
C LYS A 309 -4.97 42.07 -25.77
N VAL A 310 -3.79 41.61 -25.36
CA VAL A 310 -2.58 42.45 -25.30
C VAL A 310 -2.22 42.93 -26.70
N ASP A 311 -2.19 41.98 -27.66
CA ASP A 311 -1.84 42.29 -29.04
C ASP A 311 -2.86 43.27 -29.68
N ALA A 312 -4.13 43.08 -29.36
CA ALA A 312 -5.18 44.05 -29.79
C ALA A 312 -5.04 45.43 -29.15
N ALA A 313 -4.68 45.50 -27.85
CA ALA A 313 -4.45 46.76 -27.16
C ALA A 313 -3.19 47.47 -27.71
N ILE A 314 -2.10 46.73 -27.97
CA ILE A 314 -0.90 47.27 -28.61
C ILE A 314 -1.24 47.79 -30.02
N ALA A 315 -2.00 47.04 -30.80
CA ALA A 315 -2.42 47.46 -32.12
C ALA A 315 -3.25 48.77 -32.08
N LYS A 316 -4.15 48.89 -31.11
CA LYS A 316 -4.89 50.14 -30.85
C LYS A 316 -3.94 51.30 -30.53
N ALA A 317 -2.99 51.07 -29.61
CA ALA A 317 -2.01 52.07 -29.22
C ALA A 317 -1.17 52.55 -30.42
N ASN A 318 -0.68 51.61 -31.25
CA ASN A 318 0.12 51.92 -32.44
C ASN A 318 -0.65 52.60 -33.56
N ALA A 319 -1.99 52.47 -33.60
CA ALA A 319 -2.83 53.19 -34.57
C ALA A 319 -3.07 54.67 -34.20
N LEU A 320 -2.73 55.07 -33.01
CA LEU A 320 -2.91 56.45 -32.55
C LEU A 320 -1.75 57.32 -33.05
N ASN A 321 -2.11 58.53 -33.56
CA ASN A 321 -1.10 59.53 -33.85
C ASN A 321 -0.70 60.26 -32.57
N LYS A 322 0.50 59.93 -32.04
CA LYS A 322 0.98 60.44 -30.76
C LYS A 322 1.11 62.00 -30.75
N ASP A 323 1.32 62.60 -31.92
CA ASP A 323 1.46 64.05 -32.03
C ASP A 323 0.18 64.81 -31.70
N ASN A 324 -0.96 64.13 -31.72
CA ASN A 324 -2.27 64.72 -31.37
C ASN A 324 -2.52 64.84 -29.85
N TYR A 325 -1.68 64.25 -29.02
CA TYR A 325 -1.94 64.16 -27.56
C TYR A 325 -0.93 65.03 -26.78
N LYS A 326 -1.38 65.54 -25.62
CA LYS A 326 -0.56 66.34 -24.71
C LYS A 326 0.59 65.55 -24.12
N ASP A 327 0.29 64.32 -23.71
CA ASP A 327 1.30 63.36 -23.21
C ASP A 327 0.91 61.96 -23.69
N PHE A 328 1.85 61.24 -24.26
CA PHE A 328 1.70 59.85 -24.75
C PHE A 328 2.61 58.88 -24.00
N THR A 329 3.41 59.35 -23.03
CA THR A 329 4.42 58.57 -22.30
C THR A 329 3.80 57.41 -21.51
N GLY A 330 2.60 57.56 -20.94
CA GLY A 330 1.89 56.54 -20.23
C GLY A 330 1.54 55.35 -21.11
N VAL A 331 1.12 55.58 -22.36
CA VAL A 331 0.84 54.51 -23.33
C VAL A 331 2.12 53.76 -23.72
N GLU A 332 3.19 54.52 -24.01
CA GLU A 332 4.53 53.92 -24.36
C GLU A 332 5.04 53.08 -23.20
N ALA A 333 4.94 53.55 -21.96
CA ALA A 333 5.34 52.83 -20.77
C ALA A 333 4.54 51.51 -20.58
N ALA A 334 3.21 51.56 -20.76
CA ALA A 334 2.34 50.38 -20.64
C ALA A 334 2.67 49.35 -21.73
N VAL A 335 2.90 49.76 -22.97
CA VAL A 335 3.26 48.87 -24.06
C VAL A 335 4.66 48.25 -23.81
N ASN A 336 5.63 49.01 -23.35
CA ASN A 336 7.00 48.52 -23.05
C ASN A 336 7.03 47.60 -21.80
N ALA A 337 6.05 47.71 -20.91
CA ALA A 337 5.96 46.84 -19.72
C ALA A 337 5.39 45.45 -20.03
N VAL A 338 4.98 45.18 -21.28
CA VAL A 338 4.45 43.86 -21.66
C VAL A 338 5.51 42.81 -21.58
N ALA A 339 5.31 41.85 -20.61
CA ALA A 339 6.17 40.66 -20.46
C ALA A 339 5.55 39.49 -21.19
N ARG A 340 6.27 38.89 -22.13
CA ARG A 340 5.89 37.71 -22.90
C ARG A 340 6.35 36.41 -22.22
N GLY A 341 5.86 35.25 -22.65
CA GLY A 341 6.30 33.93 -22.18
C GLY A 341 5.61 33.44 -20.91
N LYS A 342 4.53 34.06 -20.49
CA LYS A 342 3.68 33.57 -19.39
C LYS A 342 2.85 32.39 -19.85
N ASN A 343 2.52 31.50 -18.91
CA ASN A 343 1.64 30.36 -19.16
C ASN A 343 0.18 30.65 -18.73
N ILE A 344 -0.71 29.73 -19.01
CA ILE A 344 -2.15 29.86 -18.77
C ILE A 344 -2.49 30.16 -17.30
N THR A 345 -1.70 29.68 -16.33
CA THR A 345 -1.95 29.95 -14.90
C THR A 345 -1.72 31.43 -14.54
N GLN A 346 -1.04 32.17 -15.42
CA GLN A 346 -0.74 33.59 -15.29
C GLN A 346 -1.61 34.46 -16.22
N GLN A 347 -2.72 33.89 -16.76
CA GLN A 347 -3.61 34.62 -17.69
C GLN A 347 -4.09 35.94 -17.12
N ALA A 348 -4.40 35.98 -15.83
CA ALA A 348 -4.85 37.20 -15.16
C ALA A 348 -3.81 38.35 -15.22
N GLU A 349 -2.50 37.98 -15.15
CA GLU A 349 -1.41 38.96 -15.29
C GLU A 349 -1.35 39.48 -16.73
N VAL A 350 -1.57 38.60 -17.72
CA VAL A 350 -1.60 38.95 -19.13
C VAL A 350 -2.80 39.88 -19.42
N ASP A 351 -3.98 39.54 -18.89
CA ASP A 351 -5.17 40.39 -19.03
C ASP A 351 -4.98 41.78 -18.36
N ALA A 352 -4.25 41.83 -17.24
CA ALA A 352 -3.91 43.08 -16.57
C ALA A 352 -2.99 43.95 -17.43
N MET A 353 -2.06 43.38 -18.20
CA MET A 353 -1.21 44.13 -19.14
C MET A 353 -2.06 44.75 -20.27
N ALA A 354 -3.00 43.98 -20.83
CA ALA A 354 -3.93 44.50 -21.83
C ALA A 354 -4.72 45.67 -21.28
N LYS A 355 -5.26 45.49 -20.07
CA LYS A 355 -6.04 46.56 -19.38
C LYS A 355 -5.20 47.81 -19.10
N ALA A 356 -3.95 47.63 -18.68
CA ALA A 356 -3.07 48.78 -18.43
C ALA A 356 -2.83 49.64 -19.70
N ILE A 357 -2.69 49.01 -20.87
CA ILE A 357 -2.58 49.73 -22.14
C ILE A 357 -3.91 50.44 -22.47
N GLU A 358 -5.04 49.77 -22.31
CA GLU A 358 -6.35 50.34 -22.58
C GLU A 358 -6.68 51.53 -21.64
N ASP A 359 -6.34 51.38 -20.35
CA ASP A 359 -6.48 52.45 -19.36
C ASP A 359 -5.60 53.66 -19.74
N ALA A 360 -4.35 53.39 -20.15
CA ALA A 360 -3.44 54.46 -20.60
C ALA A 360 -3.96 55.18 -21.86
N ILE A 361 -4.51 54.42 -22.82
CA ILE A 361 -5.13 55.01 -24.02
C ILE A 361 -6.35 55.86 -23.61
N THR A 362 -7.16 55.38 -22.68
CA THR A 362 -8.35 56.09 -22.23
C THR A 362 -8.03 57.39 -21.48
N ALA A 363 -6.86 57.43 -20.82
CA ALA A 363 -6.37 58.60 -20.09
C ALA A 363 -5.81 59.73 -21.02
N LEU A 364 -5.61 59.44 -22.31
CA LEU A 364 -5.02 60.39 -23.26
C LEU A 364 -5.90 61.63 -23.39
N GLN A 365 -5.22 62.78 -23.40
CA GLN A 365 -5.85 64.07 -23.63
C GLN A 365 -5.29 64.69 -24.95
N TYR A 366 -6.20 65.04 -25.83
CA TYR A 366 -5.80 65.74 -27.06
C TYR A 366 -5.18 67.10 -26.75
N LYS A 367 -4.20 67.47 -27.56
CA LYS A 367 -3.68 68.85 -27.63
C LYS A 367 -4.84 69.80 -28.03
N ASP A 368 -4.80 70.99 -27.53
CA ASP A 368 -5.73 72.03 -27.93
C ASP A 368 -5.49 72.42 -29.40
N ALA A 369 -6.51 72.76 -30.14
CA ALA A 369 -6.39 73.29 -31.48
C ALA A 369 -5.62 74.61 -31.49
N ASP A 370 -4.90 74.91 -32.55
CA ASP A 370 -4.20 76.18 -32.75
C ASP A 370 -5.18 77.23 -33.22
N TYR A 371 -5.44 78.23 -32.37
CA TYR A 371 -6.25 79.34 -32.64
C TYR A 371 -5.51 80.60 -33.13
N THR A 372 -4.19 80.51 -33.35
CA THR A 372 -3.31 81.63 -33.73
C THR A 372 -3.86 82.36 -34.93
N ARG A 373 -4.34 81.65 -35.95
CA ARG A 373 -4.96 82.24 -37.15
C ARG A 373 -6.30 82.96 -36.89
N VAL A 374 -7.12 82.36 -36.04
CA VAL A 374 -8.40 82.97 -35.60
C VAL A 374 -8.12 84.22 -34.82
N ASP A 375 -7.19 84.17 -33.87
CA ASP A 375 -6.83 85.33 -33.04
C ASP A 375 -6.24 86.47 -33.86
N ALA A 376 -5.40 86.14 -34.84
CA ALA A 376 -4.88 87.15 -35.79
C ALA A 376 -5.95 87.72 -36.66
N ALA A 377 -6.93 86.96 -37.13
CA ALA A 377 -8.08 87.49 -37.91
C ALA A 377 -8.98 88.39 -37.10
N ILE A 378 -9.24 87.99 -35.83
CA ILE A 378 -9.99 88.86 -34.88
C ILE A 378 -9.23 90.15 -34.60
N ALA A 379 -7.93 90.04 -34.33
CA ALA A 379 -7.10 91.23 -34.10
C ALA A 379 -7.13 92.20 -35.28
N ARG A 380 -7.03 91.62 -36.52
CA ARG A 380 -7.18 92.49 -37.75
C ARG A 380 -8.58 93.16 -37.83
N ALA A 381 -9.60 92.38 -37.53
CA ALA A 381 -10.94 92.93 -37.52
C ALA A 381 -11.15 94.06 -36.49
N ASN A 382 -10.59 93.89 -35.28
CA ASN A 382 -10.63 94.83 -34.20
C ASN A 382 -9.83 96.14 -34.47
N ALA A 383 -8.79 96.06 -35.30
CA ALA A 383 -7.99 97.20 -35.70
C ALA A 383 -8.67 98.07 -36.74
N LEU A 384 -9.75 97.62 -37.33
CA LEU A 384 -10.53 98.42 -38.32
C LEU A 384 -11.56 99.30 -37.63
N ASN A 385 -11.69 100.53 -38.11
CA ASN A 385 -12.80 101.42 -37.70
C ASN A 385 -14.06 100.98 -38.45
N LYS A 386 -14.99 100.30 -37.79
CA LYS A 386 -16.22 99.82 -38.40
C LYS A 386 -17.08 100.87 -39.05
N ASN A 387 -17.01 102.12 -38.57
CA ASN A 387 -17.76 103.25 -39.15
C ASN A 387 -17.28 103.58 -40.57
N ASP A 388 -16.12 103.20 -41.01
CA ASP A 388 -15.59 103.42 -42.32
C ASP A 388 -16.20 102.53 -43.43
N TYR A 389 -16.92 101.44 -43.03
CA TYR A 389 -17.42 100.40 -43.92
C TYR A 389 -18.99 100.54 -44.08
N LYS A 390 -19.53 100.09 -45.22
CA LYS A 390 -20.96 100.10 -45.54
C LYS A 390 -21.71 99.16 -44.61
N ASP A 391 -21.21 97.97 -44.46
CA ASP A 391 -21.73 96.96 -43.55
C ASP A 391 -20.58 96.21 -42.91
N PHE A 392 -20.57 96.10 -41.59
CA PHE A 392 -19.57 95.38 -40.79
C PHE A 392 -20.17 94.17 -40.07
N SER A 393 -21.51 93.92 -40.26
CA SER A 393 -22.23 92.90 -39.54
C SER A 393 -21.73 91.48 -39.85
N GLY A 394 -21.30 91.22 -41.09
CA GLY A 394 -20.73 89.93 -41.47
C GLY A 394 -19.46 89.57 -40.71
N VAL A 395 -18.57 90.57 -40.48
CA VAL A 395 -17.36 90.33 -39.67
C VAL A 395 -17.76 90.15 -38.20
N GLU A 396 -18.65 90.90 -37.64
CA GLU A 396 -19.13 90.72 -36.25
C GLU A 396 -19.84 89.40 -36.07
N CYS A 397 -20.56 88.91 -37.06
CA CYS A 397 -21.22 87.61 -37.05
C CYS A 397 -20.16 86.46 -37.08
N ALA A 398 -19.16 86.57 -37.97
CA ALA A 398 -18.12 85.63 -38.05
C ALA A 398 -17.28 85.52 -36.74
N ILE A 399 -17.00 86.70 -36.13
CA ILE A 399 -16.26 86.67 -34.81
C ILE A 399 -17.16 86.08 -33.71
N ARG A 400 -18.45 86.36 -33.65
CA ARG A 400 -19.36 85.69 -32.65
C ARG A 400 -19.53 84.22 -32.85
N ALA A 401 -19.39 83.74 -34.06
CA ALA A 401 -19.48 82.33 -34.39
C ALA A 401 -18.19 81.51 -33.98
N VAL A 402 -17.17 82.15 -33.46
CA VAL A 402 -15.98 81.48 -33.00
C VAL A 402 -16.24 80.62 -31.75
N ALA A 403 -16.18 79.32 -31.90
CA ALA A 403 -16.27 78.34 -30.80
C ALA A 403 -14.87 78.00 -30.31
N ARG A 404 -14.60 78.33 -29.03
CA ARG A 404 -13.31 77.99 -28.36
C ARG A 404 -13.37 76.62 -27.73
N GLY A 405 -12.21 76.03 -27.35
CA GLY A 405 -12.13 74.76 -26.61
C GLY A 405 -12.09 73.51 -27.51
N LYS A 406 -11.91 73.70 -28.81
CA LYS A 406 -11.69 72.59 -29.74
C LYS A 406 -10.29 72.01 -29.56
N ASN A 407 -10.14 70.74 -29.83
CA ASN A 407 -8.86 70.07 -29.80
C ASN A 407 -8.25 69.91 -31.21
N ILE A 408 -7.00 69.44 -31.29
CA ILE A 408 -6.24 69.32 -32.53
C ILE A 408 -6.91 68.50 -33.63
N THR A 409 -7.77 67.50 -33.26
CA THR A 409 -8.52 66.71 -34.25
C THR A 409 -9.61 67.52 -34.95
N GLN A 410 -9.95 68.68 -34.40
CA GLN A 410 -10.92 69.66 -34.91
C GLN A 410 -10.24 70.87 -35.49
N GLN A 411 -8.94 70.79 -35.80
CA GLN A 411 -8.14 71.94 -36.35
C GLN A 411 -8.79 72.48 -37.62
N ALA A 412 -9.30 71.63 -38.48
CA ALA A 412 -9.96 72.07 -39.73
C ALA A 412 -11.19 72.94 -39.47
N GLU A 413 -11.95 72.71 -38.37
CA GLU A 413 -13.05 73.53 -37.97
C GLU A 413 -12.58 74.94 -37.49
N VAL A 414 -11.46 74.94 -36.75
CA VAL A 414 -10.86 76.20 -36.27
C VAL A 414 -10.31 76.98 -37.45
N ASP A 415 -9.66 76.35 -38.42
CA ASP A 415 -9.18 76.99 -39.66
C ASP A 415 -10.32 77.53 -40.49
N ALA A 416 -11.44 76.82 -40.53
CA ALA A 416 -12.65 77.30 -41.19
C ALA A 416 -13.24 78.59 -40.53
N MET A 417 -13.20 78.66 -39.16
CA MET A 417 -13.60 79.87 -38.43
C MET A 417 -12.67 81.04 -38.74
N ALA A 418 -11.34 80.81 -38.81
CA ALA A 418 -10.39 81.82 -39.22
C ALA A 418 -10.70 82.34 -40.62
N LYS A 419 -10.89 81.38 -41.55
CA LYS A 419 -11.24 81.70 -42.93
C LYS A 419 -12.56 82.51 -43.06
N ALA A 420 -13.58 82.15 -42.30
CA ALA A 420 -14.85 82.91 -42.32
C ALA A 420 -14.64 84.33 -41.92
N ILE A 421 -13.84 84.66 -40.92
CA ILE A 421 -13.50 86.03 -40.54
C ILE A 421 -12.69 86.70 -41.64
N GLU A 422 -11.70 86.02 -42.21
CA GLU A 422 -10.86 86.56 -43.28
C GLU A 422 -11.67 86.84 -44.54
N ASP A 423 -12.61 85.97 -44.93
CA ASP A 423 -13.53 86.17 -46.04
C ASP A 423 -14.45 87.36 -45.79
N ALA A 424 -15.01 87.45 -44.55
CA ALA A 424 -15.88 88.60 -44.18
C ALA A 424 -15.07 89.92 -44.19
N LEU A 425 -13.80 89.89 -43.75
CA LEU A 425 -12.93 91.09 -43.87
C LEU A 425 -12.64 91.43 -45.31
N ALA A 426 -12.43 90.48 -46.19
CA ALA A 426 -12.20 90.69 -47.61
C ALA A 426 -13.39 91.25 -48.36
N ALA A 427 -14.61 90.96 -47.88
CA ALA A 427 -15.87 91.40 -48.44
C ALA A 427 -16.27 92.83 -48.04
N LEU A 428 -15.51 93.44 -47.13
CA LEU A 428 -15.80 94.81 -46.66
C LEU A 428 -15.66 95.82 -47.78
N GLN A 429 -16.67 96.71 -47.83
CA GLN A 429 -16.66 97.88 -48.79
C GLN A 429 -16.64 99.17 -48.02
N TYR A 430 -15.72 100.09 -48.38
CA TYR A 430 -15.71 101.45 -47.80
C TYR A 430 -16.93 102.24 -48.13
N LYS A 431 -17.37 103.12 -47.22
CA LYS A 431 -18.47 104.08 -47.45
C LYS A 431 -18.05 105.15 -48.46
N ASP A 432 -16.84 105.60 -48.38
CA ASP A 432 -16.32 106.61 -49.31
C ASP A 432 -15.47 105.97 -50.44
N ALA A 433 -15.85 106.20 -51.70
CA ALA A 433 -15.19 105.58 -52.86
C ALA A 433 -13.72 105.98 -53.07
N ASN A 434 -13.21 107.01 -52.32
CA ASN A 434 -11.83 107.53 -52.41
C ASN A 434 -10.87 106.94 -51.38
N LYS A 435 -11.29 106.10 -50.48
CA LYS A 435 -10.44 105.35 -49.54
C LYS A 435 -10.03 104.00 -50.15
N THR A 436 -8.96 104.00 -50.97
CA THR A 436 -8.46 102.81 -51.64
C THR A 436 -7.28 102.23 -50.94
N THR A 437 -7.39 101.86 -49.68
CA THR A 437 -6.38 100.99 -49.05
C THR A 437 -7.08 99.84 -48.34
N GLN A 438 -7.54 98.84 -49.09
CA GLN A 438 -7.90 97.56 -48.53
C GLN A 438 -6.71 96.99 -47.80
N PRO A 439 -6.85 96.53 -46.55
CA PRO A 439 -5.70 95.85 -45.89
C PRO A 439 -5.33 94.70 -46.75
N THR A 440 -4.13 94.74 -47.31
CA THR A 440 -3.58 93.56 -48.03
C THR A 440 -3.53 92.37 -47.10
N PRO A 441 -4.10 91.22 -47.48
CA PRO A 441 -3.90 90.05 -46.72
C PRO A 441 -2.39 89.87 -46.57
N ALA A 442 -1.86 89.76 -45.34
CA ALA A 442 -0.51 89.30 -45.12
C ALA A 442 -0.37 87.97 -45.85
N PRO A 443 0.76 87.72 -46.60
CA PRO A 443 0.94 86.41 -47.22
C PRO A 443 0.79 85.38 -46.16
N ALA A 444 -0.08 84.40 -46.40
CA ALA A 444 -0.14 83.19 -45.61
C ALA A 444 1.27 82.71 -45.50
N ALA A 445 1.85 82.63 -44.31
CA ALA A 445 3.04 81.89 -44.08
C ALA A 445 2.74 80.47 -44.51
N THR A 446 3.09 80.19 -45.75
CA THR A 446 3.16 78.82 -46.22
C THR A 446 4.33 78.20 -45.44
N ALA A 447 3.99 77.57 -44.32
CA ALA A 447 4.83 76.54 -43.76
C ALA A 447 4.91 75.48 -44.85
N THR A 448 5.89 75.57 -45.71
CA THR A 448 6.33 74.47 -46.54
C THR A 448 6.64 73.36 -45.58
N PRO A 449 5.98 72.22 -45.64
CA PRO A 449 6.48 71.05 -44.97
C PRO A 449 7.82 70.75 -45.66
N GLN A 450 8.89 70.92 -44.91
CA GLN A 450 10.18 70.48 -45.32
C GLN A 450 10.15 68.96 -45.28
N TYR A 451 9.75 68.35 -46.38
CA TYR A 451 9.89 66.96 -46.62
C TYR A 451 11.40 66.69 -46.73
N THR A 452 12.06 66.35 -45.65
CA THR A 452 13.32 65.67 -45.68
C THR A 452 13.03 64.25 -46.16
N ILE A 453 13.40 63.96 -47.40
CA ILE A 453 13.47 62.62 -47.89
C ILE A 453 14.43 61.89 -46.97
N PRO A 454 14.02 60.80 -46.32
CA PRO A 454 14.96 59.96 -45.57
C PRO A 454 15.92 59.37 -46.60
N GLN A 455 17.19 59.68 -46.45
CA GLN A 455 18.20 58.86 -47.10
C GLN A 455 18.04 57.45 -46.69
N THR A 456 17.98 56.55 -47.66
CA THR A 456 18.10 55.15 -47.47
C THR A 456 19.47 54.84 -46.85
N GLY A 457 19.54 54.85 -45.54
CA GLY A 457 20.65 54.37 -44.74
C GLY A 457 20.25 53.05 -44.18
N ASP A 458 21.02 52.07 -44.55
CA ASP A 458 21.07 50.71 -44.08
C ASP A 458 20.77 50.61 -42.55
N THR A 459 19.57 50.20 -42.18
CA THR A 459 19.22 49.84 -40.79
C THR A 459 19.38 48.34 -40.59
N SER A 460 20.61 47.84 -40.68
CA SER A 460 20.96 46.59 -40.07
C SER A 460 20.95 46.78 -38.56
N ASN A 461 19.86 46.42 -37.95
CA ASN A 461 19.70 46.40 -36.52
C ASN A 461 20.59 45.26 -35.94
N PRO A 462 21.71 45.56 -35.25
CA PRO A 462 22.62 44.54 -34.75
C PRO A 462 21.98 43.58 -33.71
N ALA A 463 20.82 43.93 -33.15
CA ALA A 463 20.08 43.08 -32.24
C ALA A 463 19.39 41.89 -32.92
N LEU A 464 19.07 41.98 -34.24
CA LEU A 464 18.47 40.87 -34.97
C LEU A 464 19.49 39.81 -35.38
N LEU A 465 20.79 40.21 -35.53
CA LEU A 465 21.85 39.29 -35.92
C LEU A 465 22.35 38.41 -34.77
N VAL A 466 22.16 38.83 -33.49
CA VAL A 466 22.49 38.06 -32.29
C VAL A 466 21.48 36.97 -32.03
N VAL A 467 20.19 37.18 -32.36
CA VAL A 467 19.14 36.19 -32.19
C VAL A 467 19.21 35.06 -33.23
N LEU A 468 19.67 35.33 -34.45
CA LEU A 468 19.85 34.30 -35.49
C LEU A 468 21.08 33.40 -35.26
N MET A 469 22.11 33.85 -34.55
CA MET A 469 23.29 33.04 -34.23
C MET A 469 23.13 32.13 -33.01
N LEU A 470 22.11 32.36 -32.15
CA LEU A 470 21.83 31.49 -31.00
C LEU A 470 20.91 30.30 -31.32
N VAL A 471 20.24 30.32 -32.47
CA VAL A 471 19.35 29.20 -32.91
C VAL A 471 20.10 28.17 -33.79
N SER A 472 21.28 28.52 -34.35
CA SER A 472 22.05 27.59 -35.16
C SER A 472 23.20 26.86 -34.44
N GLY A 473 23.33 27.06 -33.12
CA GLY A 473 24.41 26.47 -32.31
C GLY A 473 24.12 25.20 -31.56
N SER A 474 22.91 24.63 -31.65
CA SER A 474 22.52 23.45 -30.84
C SER A 474 22.18 22.17 -31.63
N ALA A 475 22.78 22.00 -32.80
CA ALA A 475 22.64 20.76 -33.57
C ALA A 475 24.00 20.21 -34.00
N ALA A 476 24.87 19.88 -33.06
CA ALA A 476 26.02 19.00 -33.32
C ALA A 476 26.79 18.68 -32.03
N ILE A 477 26.32 17.75 -31.22
CA ILE A 477 27.05 16.86 -30.28
C ILE A 477 26.05 15.76 -29.93
N GLY A 478 26.25 14.51 -30.19
CA GLY A 478 27.30 13.66 -30.49
C GLY A 478 26.79 12.25 -30.53
N THR A 479 27.08 11.57 -31.59
CA THR A 479 27.09 10.11 -31.61
C THR A 479 28.49 9.67 -31.23
N ALA A 480 28.70 9.24 -30.01
CA ALA A 480 29.86 8.46 -29.62
C ALA A 480 29.41 7.03 -29.33
N VAL A 481 29.65 6.19 -30.32
CA VAL A 481 29.64 4.73 -30.20
C VAL A 481 30.79 4.35 -29.29
N VAL A 482 30.51 3.72 -28.15
CA VAL A 482 31.53 2.99 -27.41
C VAL A 482 31.25 1.51 -27.59
N ALA A 483 32.00 0.94 -28.52
CA ALA A 483 32.25 -0.51 -28.55
C ALA A 483 33.24 -0.83 -27.45
N SER A 484 32.90 -1.64 -26.49
CA SER A 484 33.84 -2.22 -25.55
C SER A 484 33.76 -3.74 -25.56
N LYS A 485 34.91 -4.27 -25.83
CA LYS A 485 35.39 -5.62 -25.99
C LYS A 485 34.97 -6.58 -24.89
N LYS A 486 34.49 -7.76 -25.35
CA LYS A 486 34.68 -9.04 -24.66
C LYS A 486 36.16 -9.27 -24.33
N LYS A 487 36.43 -9.66 -23.10
CA LYS A 487 37.58 -10.51 -22.80
C LYS A 487 37.18 -11.60 -21.82
N HIS A 488 37.40 -12.84 -22.26
CA HIS A 488 37.54 -14.08 -21.57
C HIS A 488 38.50 -13.98 -20.38
N ASN A 489 38.27 -14.65 -19.26
CA ASN A 489 38.98 -15.82 -18.86
C ASN A 489 38.52 -16.34 -17.47
N ARG A 490 38.34 -17.62 -17.47
CA ARG A 490 38.41 -18.67 -16.44
C ARG A 490 37.35 -18.67 -15.33
#